data_4e86b251783145cef63b3ece47e4c6ed
#
_entry.id   4e86b251783145cef63b3ece47e4c6ed
#
_cell.length_a   1.000
_cell.length_b   1.000
_cell.length_c   1.000
_cell.angle_alpha   90.00
_cell.angle_beta   90.00
_cell.angle_gamma   90.00
#
_symmetry.space_group_name_H-M   'P 1'
#
loop_
_entity.id
_entity.type
_entity.pdbx_description
1 polymer ?
#
loop_
_entity_poly.entity_id
_entity_poly.type
_entity_poly.pdbx_seq_one_letter_code
_entity_poly.pdbx_strand_id
1 'polypeptide(L)'
;MARCVILSACPVSPALAGLLREDDFIIACDAGYRNCAPLHCKPHVIVGDFDTAPCPQQEDDEIVVLPHVKDDTDTEYAAKLAVQKGFDEVLLLGGLGSRRLEHTLANLCTGLGLEKRGVRATLQDERSRITFVMPGETRRYPKEDYFYFSAFPMEGRAEGVCEQGSYYELTDAELTAGYPLGVSNEYAEGSDCITVSTREGALVIVETVAD
;
A
#
# COMPACT_ATOMS: atom_id res chain seq x y z
N MET A 1 -8.72 4.05 16.13
CA MET A 1 -9.49 4.89 15.16
C MET A 1 -9.86 4.02 13.97
N ALA A 2 -10.97 4.31 13.29
CA ALA A 2 -11.37 3.54 12.12
C ALA A 2 -10.35 3.74 10.99
N ARG A 3 -10.07 2.66 10.25
CA ARG A 3 -9.17 2.65 9.10
C ARG A 3 -9.97 2.86 7.81
N CYS A 4 -9.37 3.50 6.81
CA CYS A 4 -9.91 3.51 5.46
C CYS A 4 -9.33 2.37 4.63
N VAL A 5 -10.18 1.59 3.95
CA VAL A 5 -9.78 0.58 2.97
C VAL A 5 -10.12 1.09 1.58
N ILE A 6 -9.13 1.16 0.70
CA ILE A 6 -9.30 1.53 -0.71
C ILE A 6 -9.23 0.25 -1.54
N LEU A 7 -10.30 -0.02 -2.28
CA LEU A 7 -10.37 -1.15 -3.22
C LEU A 7 -10.13 -0.64 -4.64
N SER A 8 -8.94 -0.87 -5.18
CA SER A 8 -8.61 -0.55 -6.57
C SER A 8 -9.03 -1.66 -7.53
N ALA A 9 -8.83 -1.44 -8.84
CA ALA A 9 -9.50 -2.22 -9.89
C ALA A 9 -8.95 -3.64 -10.14
N CYS A 10 -7.73 -3.98 -9.65
CA CYS A 10 -7.22 -5.33 -9.82
C CYS A 10 -8.03 -6.33 -8.98
N PRO A 11 -8.33 -7.53 -9.52
CA PRO A 11 -8.99 -8.57 -8.75
C PRO A 11 -8.22 -8.90 -7.46
N VAL A 12 -8.93 -9.05 -6.36
CA VAL A 12 -8.36 -9.46 -5.07
C VAL A 12 -8.72 -10.91 -4.75
N SER A 13 -7.80 -11.60 -4.06
CA SER A 13 -8.04 -12.94 -3.53
C SER A 13 -9.03 -12.88 -2.36
N PRO A 14 -10.00 -13.82 -2.28
CA PRO A 14 -10.87 -13.96 -1.11
C PRO A 14 -10.10 -14.18 0.20
N ALA A 15 -8.87 -14.70 0.14
CA ALA A 15 -8.02 -14.89 1.32
C ALA A 15 -7.73 -13.58 2.06
N LEU A 16 -7.79 -12.43 1.35
CA LEU A 16 -7.58 -11.10 1.94
C LEU A 16 -8.78 -10.60 2.76
N ALA A 17 -9.93 -11.30 2.75
CA ALA A 17 -11.09 -10.92 3.55
C ALA A 17 -10.78 -10.84 5.06
N GLY A 18 -9.86 -11.69 5.54
CA GLY A 18 -9.41 -11.67 6.93
C GLY A 18 -8.63 -10.41 7.34
N LEU A 19 -8.20 -9.58 6.40
CA LEU A 19 -7.56 -8.30 6.69
C LEU A 19 -8.56 -7.19 7.02
N LEU A 20 -9.84 -7.36 6.65
CA LEU A 20 -10.85 -6.34 6.91
C LEU A 20 -11.30 -6.38 8.37
N ARG A 21 -11.54 -5.19 8.92
CA ARG A 21 -12.10 -4.96 10.25
C ARG A 21 -13.57 -4.54 10.14
N GLU A 22 -14.37 -4.81 11.16
CA GLU A 22 -15.81 -4.45 11.15
C GLU A 22 -16.04 -2.93 11.06
N ASP A 23 -15.11 -2.13 11.56
CA ASP A 23 -15.17 -0.66 11.57
C ASP A 23 -14.42 0.00 10.41
N ASP A 24 -13.96 -0.75 9.40
CA ASP A 24 -13.31 -0.21 8.22
C ASP A 24 -14.27 0.65 7.38
N PHE A 25 -13.79 1.83 6.99
CA PHE A 25 -14.48 2.66 6.00
C PHE A 25 -13.98 2.31 4.60
N ILE A 26 -14.85 1.81 3.72
CA ILE A 26 -14.47 1.24 2.43
C ILE A 26 -14.77 2.21 1.30
N ILE A 27 -13.75 2.56 0.50
CA ILE A 27 -13.87 3.31 -0.74
C ILE A 27 -13.48 2.39 -1.89
N ALA A 28 -14.37 2.19 -2.86
CA ALA A 28 -14.08 1.42 -4.06
C ALA A 28 -13.80 2.35 -5.25
N CYS A 29 -12.74 2.07 -6.01
CA CYS A 29 -12.30 2.87 -7.16
C CYS A 29 -12.63 2.16 -8.47
N ASP A 30 -13.45 2.77 -9.33
CA ASP A 30 -13.88 2.24 -10.63
C ASP A 30 -14.33 0.76 -10.51
N ALA A 31 -13.75 -0.16 -11.28
CA ALA A 31 -14.04 -1.60 -11.20
C ALA A 31 -13.74 -2.25 -9.83
N GLY A 32 -13.08 -1.54 -8.92
CA GLY A 32 -12.76 -2.01 -7.55
C GLY A 32 -13.99 -2.38 -6.72
N TYR A 33 -15.18 -1.86 -7.03
CA TYR A 33 -16.42 -2.29 -6.37
C TYR A 33 -16.70 -3.79 -6.51
N ARG A 34 -16.17 -4.44 -7.55
CA ARG A 34 -16.28 -5.89 -7.76
C ARG A 34 -15.52 -6.71 -6.72
N ASN A 35 -14.52 -6.10 -6.09
CA ASN A 35 -13.75 -6.72 -5.03
C ASN A 35 -14.51 -6.82 -3.70
N CYS A 36 -15.62 -6.10 -3.56
CA CYS A 36 -16.48 -6.19 -2.38
C CYS A 36 -17.07 -7.59 -2.19
N ALA A 37 -17.48 -8.27 -3.27
CA ALA A 37 -18.07 -9.59 -3.19
C ALA A 37 -17.10 -10.67 -2.66
N PRO A 38 -15.87 -10.86 -3.20
CA PRO A 38 -14.91 -11.83 -2.66
C PRO A 38 -14.41 -11.46 -1.26
N LEU A 39 -14.45 -10.17 -0.87
CA LEU A 39 -14.03 -9.71 0.45
C LEU A 39 -15.18 -9.69 1.48
N HIS A 40 -16.39 -10.08 1.08
CA HIS A 40 -17.60 -10.07 1.93
C HIS A 40 -17.86 -8.71 2.60
N CYS A 41 -17.64 -7.61 1.89
CA CYS A 41 -17.83 -6.27 2.39
C CYS A 41 -18.79 -5.45 1.50
N LYS A 42 -19.16 -4.26 1.96
CA LYS A 42 -19.88 -3.25 1.18
C LYS A 42 -19.08 -1.96 1.14
N PRO A 43 -19.03 -1.24 0.00
CA PRO A 43 -18.38 0.06 -0.07
C PRO A 43 -19.26 1.09 0.66
N HIS A 44 -18.63 2.09 1.28
CA HIS A 44 -19.30 3.28 1.79
C HIS A 44 -19.36 4.37 0.72
N VAL A 45 -18.35 4.38 -0.17
CA VAL A 45 -18.25 5.30 -1.30
C VAL A 45 -17.68 4.56 -2.50
N ILE A 46 -18.23 4.83 -3.69
CA ILE A 46 -17.68 4.37 -4.95
C ILE A 46 -17.26 5.60 -5.74
N VAL A 47 -16.01 5.65 -6.18
CA VAL A 47 -15.45 6.76 -6.96
C VAL A 47 -14.93 6.26 -8.29
N GLY A 48 -15.17 6.97 -9.40
CA GLY A 48 -14.64 6.60 -10.71
C GLY A 48 -15.27 7.40 -11.84
N ASP A 49 -14.67 7.30 -13.03
CA ASP A 49 -15.28 7.78 -14.27
C ASP A 49 -16.04 6.67 -15.04
N PHE A 50 -15.93 5.43 -14.51
CA PHE A 50 -16.63 4.24 -14.99
C PHE A 50 -16.38 3.93 -16.48
N ASP A 51 -15.18 4.24 -16.98
CA ASP A 51 -14.74 3.91 -18.32
C ASP A 51 -14.37 2.44 -18.49
N THR A 52 -13.91 1.80 -17.41
CA THR A 52 -13.48 0.39 -17.37
C THR A 52 -14.61 -0.56 -16.98
N ALA A 53 -15.59 -0.09 -16.20
CA ALA A 53 -16.73 -0.90 -15.72
C ALA A 53 -17.99 -0.04 -15.63
N PRO A 54 -19.20 -0.62 -15.88
CA PRO A 54 -20.43 0.14 -15.74
C PRO A 54 -20.61 0.66 -14.33
N CYS A 55 -21.12 1.88 -14.21
CA CYS A 55 -21.47 2.47 -12.91
C CYS A 55 -22.46 1.53 -12.20
N PRO A 56 -22.18 1.11 -10.95
CA PRO A 56 -23.09 0.25 -10.21
C PRO A 56 -24.40 0.98 -9.93
N GLN A 57 -25.52 0.25 -10.06
CA GLN A 57 -26.84 0.76 -9.71
C GLN A 57 -27.23 0.16 -8.37
N GLN A 58 -26.81 0.78 -7.27
CA GLN A 58 -27.22 0.39 -5.91
C GLN A 58 -27.82 1.62 -5.23
N GLU A 59 -28.99 1.44 -4.61
CA GLU A 59 -29.78 2.54 -4.05
C GLU A 59 -29.16 3.16 -2.79
N ASP A 60 -28.29 2.43 -2.09
CA ASP A 60 -27.74 2.82 -0.77
C ASP A 60 -26.27 3.27 -0.80
N ASP A 61 -25.59 3.25 -1.96
CA ASP A 61 -24.16 3.57 -2.05
C ASP A 61 -23.94 5.06 -2.42
N GLU A 62 -23.03 5.74 -1.74
CA GLU A 62 -22.57 7.05 -2.15
C GLU A 62 -21.67 6.90 -3.40
N ILE A 63 -22.16 7.35 -4.56
CA ILE A 63 -21.44 7.27 -5.82
C ILE A 63 -20.91 8.65 -6.20
N VAL A 64 -19.59 8.78 -6.33
CA VAL A 64 -18.91 9.98 -6.80
C VAL A 64 -18.41 9.75 -8.22
N VAL A 65 -19.13 10.32 -9.19
CA VAL A 65 -18.73 10.27 -10.60
C VAL A 65 -17.68 11.33 -10.86
N LEU A 66 -16.49 10.89 -11.25
CA LEU A 66 -15.39 11.77 -11.59
C LEU A 66 -15.40 12.12 -13.08
N PRO A 67 -14.92 13.31 -13.49
CA PRO A 67 -14.75 13.62 -14.89
C PRO A 67 -13.68 12.69 -15.50
N HIS A 68 -13.88 12.30 -16.77
CA HIS A 68 -12.90 11.47 -17.49
C HIS A 68 -11.54 12.19 -17.66
N VAL A 69 -11.56 13.50 -17.88
CA VAL A 69 -10.35 14.34 -17.93
C VAL A 69 -10.11 14.91 -16.52
N LYS A 70 -9.11 14.36 -15.82
CA LYS A 70 -8.71 14.74 -14.47
C LYS A 70 -7.21 14.51 -14.28
N ASP A 71 -6.61 15.22 -13.36
CA ASP A 71 -5.19 15.08 -13.03
C ASP A 71 -4.91 13.87 -12.10
N ASP A 72 -5.90 13.45 -11.30
CA ASP A 72 -5.78 12.36 -10.34
C ASP A 72 -6.22 11.02 -10.93
N THR A 73 -5.56 9.93 -10.52
CA THR A 73 -6.15 8.60 -10.63
C THR A 73 -7.31 8.44 -9.65
N ASP A 74 -8.21 7.48 -9.89
CA ASP A 74 -9.30 7.21 -8.94
C ASP A 74 -8.79 6.81 -7.55
N THR A 75 -7.67 6.06 -7.50
CA THR A 75 -7.01 5.69 -6.25
C THR A 75 -6.43 6.90 -5.51
N GLU A 76 -5.80 7.86 -6.23
CA GLU A 76 -5.30 9.09 -5.61
C GLU A 76 -6.46 9.96 -5.09
N TYR A 77 -7.55 10.04 -5.84
CA TYR A 77 -8.76 10.74 -5.39
C TYR A 77 -9.32 10.11 -4.10
N ALA A 78 -9.43 8.78 -4.06
CA ALA A 78 -9.87 8.05 -2.87
C ALA A 78 -8.94 8.28 -1.68
N ALA A 79 -7.61 8.30 -1.90
CA ALA A 79 -6.63 8.61 -0.87
C ALA A 79 -6.80 10.04 -0.32
N LYS A 80 -7.01 11.03 -1.18
CA LYS A 80 -7.32 12.41 -0.76
C LYS A 80 -8.61 12.48 0.05
N LEU A 81 -9.64 11.73 -0.36
CA LEU A 81 -10.91 11.66 0.37
C LEU A 81 -10.73 11.04 1.76
N ALA A 82 -9.91 9.98 1.88
CA ALA A 82 -9.57 9.38 3.16
C ALA A 82 -8.90 10.38 4.11
N VAL A 83 -7.92 11.15 3.60
CA VAL A 83 -7.26 12.23 4.38
C VAL A 83 -8.28 13.30 4.80
N GLN A 84 -9.15 13.76 3.89
CA GLN A 84 -10.18 14.76 4.19
C GLN A 84 -11.18 14.29 5.25
N LYS A 85 -11.50 12.99 5.27
CA LYS A 85 -12.36 12.38 6.29
C LYS A 85 -11.64 12.16 7.63
N GLY A 86 -10.33 12.41 7.71
CA GLY A 86 -9.55 12.34 8.96
C GLY A 86 -9.07 10.94 9.33
N PHE A 87 -8.98 10.02 8.38
CA PHE A 87 -8.38 8.71 8.62
C PHE A 87 -6.86 8.85 8.73
N ASP A 88 -6.27 8.11 9.66
CA ASP A 88 -4.83 8.06 9.94
C ASP A 88 -4.17 6.74 9.48
N GLU A 89 -4.97 5.79 9.01
CA GLU A 89 -4.53 4.52 8.43
C GLU A 89 -5.29 4.21 7.15
N VAL A 90 -4.58 3.84 6.08
CA VAL A 90 -5.14 3.40 4.79
C VAL A 90 -4.57 2.02 4.43
N LEU A 91 -5.47 1.07 4.14
CA LEU A 91 -5.15 -0.19 3.49
C LEU A 91 -5.63 -0.15 2.03
N LEU A 92 -4.70 -0.33 1.08
CA LEU A 92 -5.01 -0.37 -0.35
C LEU A 92 -4.92 -1.82 -0.86
N LEU A 93 -6.05 -2.36 -1.30
CA LEU A 93 -6.17 -3.68 -1.91
C LEU A 93 -6.53 -3.56 -3.40
N GLY A 94 -6.12 -4.53 -4.21
CA GLY A 94 -6.35 -4.49 -5.66
C GLY A 94 -5.54 -3.41 -6.39
N GLY A 95 -4.47 -2.90 -5.75
CA GLY A 95 -3.56 -1.91 -6.33
C GLY A 95 -2.26 -2.47 -6.88
N LEU A 96 -2.00 -3.76 -6.67
CA LEU A 96 -0.78 -4.46 -7.07
C LEU A 96 -1.07 -5.49 -8.16
N GLY A 97 -0.04 -5.91 -8.92
CA GLY A 97 -0.15 -7.01 -9.87
C GLY A 97 -0.97 -6.73 -11.13
N SER A 98 -1.27 -5.48 -11.44
CA SER A 98 -1.98 -5.09 -12.67
C SER A 98 -1.20 -5.47 -13.93
N ARG A 99 -1.92 -5.78 -15.03
CA ARG A 99 -1.33 -5.81 -16.38
C ARG A 99 -0.75 -4.46 -16.80
N ARG A 100 -1.19 -3.39 -16.16
CA ARG A 100 -0.76 -2.01 -16.36
C ARG A 100 0.21 -1.64 -15.23
N LEU A 101 1.49 -1.91 -15.44
CA LEU A 101 2.56 -1.69 -14.43
C LEU A 101 2.59 -0.23 -13.92
N GLU A 102 2.26 0.74 -14.80
CA GLU A 102 2.19 2.15 -14.43
C GLU A 102 1.17 2.43 -13.33
N HIS A 103 0.08 1.66 -13.22
CA HIS A 103 -0.87 1.79 -12.11
C HIS A 103 -0.27 1.28 -10.79
N THR A 104 0.50 0.20 -10.81
CA THR A 104 1.21 -0.25 -9.60
C THR A 104 2.20 0.81 -9.13
N LEU A 105 2.97 1.42 -10.04
CA LEU A 105 3.89 2.51 -9.71
C LEU A 105 3.14 3.74 -9.18
N ALA A 106 2.02 4.12 -9.80
CA ALA A 106 1.18 5.22 -9.32
C ALA A 106 0.63 4.96 -7.91
N ASN A 107 0.20 3.73 -7.61
CA ASN A 107 -0.29 3.36 -6.30
C ASN A 107 0.82 3.40 -5.23
N LEU A 108 2.07 3.05 -5.57
CA LEU A 108 3.21 3.27 -4.67
C LEU A 108 3.43 4.78 -4.40
N CYS A 109 3.31 5.63 -5.42
CA CYS A 109 3.39 7.08 -5.24
C CYS A 109 2.26 7.62 -4.35
N THR A 110 1.02 7.11 -4.53
CA THR A 110 -0.13 7.44 -3.67
C THR A 110 0.14 7.02 -2.21
N GLY A 111 0.69 5.83 -1.98
CA GLY A 111 1.07 5.35 -0.65
C GLY A 111 2.10 6.27 0.03
N LEU A 112 3.17 6.63 -0.69
CA LEU A 112 4.15 7.61 -0.20
C LEU A 112 3.49 8.98 0.08
N GLY A 113 2.59 9.42 -0.79
CA GLY A 113 1.84 10.66 -0.63
C GLY A 113 0.97 10.68 0.64
N LEU A 114 0.38 9.56 1.02
CA LEU A 114 -0.34 9.39 2.28
C LEU A 114 0.59 9.51 3.49
N GLU A 115 1.72 8.80 3.49
CA GLU A 115 2.71 8.87 4.59
C GLU A 115 3.25 10.29 4.80
N LYS A 116 3.52 11.02 3.70
CA LYS A 116 3.91 12.45 3.76
C LYS A 116 2.84 13.35 4.39
N ARG A 117 1.58 12.94 4.38
CA ARG A 117 0.45 13.63 5.01
C ARG A 117 0.17 13.11 6.43
N GLY A 118 1.02 12.21 6.96
CA GLY A 118 0.89 11.63 8.29
C GLY A 118 -0.14 10.49 8.38
N VAL A 119 -0.55 9.93 7.24
CA VAL A 119 -1.47 8.81 7.16
C VAL A 119 -0.69 7.53 6.83
N ARG A 120 -0.77 6.52 7.68
CA ARG A 120 -0.13 5.23 7.49
C ARG A 120 -0.71 4.52 6.28
N ALA A 121 0.15 4.12 5.34
CA ALA A 121 -0.25 3.45 4.13
C ALA A 121 0.30 2.02 4.06
N THR A 122 -0.58 1.07 3.76
CA THR A 122 -0.23 -0.31 3.44
C THR A 122 -0.88 -0.68 2.11
N LEU A 123 -0.09 -1.19 1.16
CA LEU A 123 -0.60 -1.81 -0.05
C LEU A 123 -0.37 -3.31 0.08
N GLN A 124 -1.39 -4.13 -0.21
CA GLN A 124 -1.27 -5.57 0.00
C GLN A 124 -2.03 -6.38 -1.04
N ASP A 125 -1.43 -7.49 -1.44
CA ASP A 125 -2.08 -8.59 -2.15
C ASP A 125 -1.78 -9.93 -1.43
N GLU A 126 -2.09 -11.07 -2.01
CA GLU A 126 -1.84 -12.38 -1.41
C GLU A 126 -0.35 -12.76 -1.32
N ARG A 127 0.52 -12.06 -2.04
CA ARG A 127 1.96 -12.36 -2.07
C ARG A 127 2.82 -11.33 -1.39
N SER A 128 2.38 -10.06 -1.38
CA SER A 128 3.22 -8.95 -0.96
C SER A 128 2.49 -7.97 -0.06
N ARG A 129 3.19 -7.49 0.95
CA ARG A 129 2.82 -6.33 1.77
C ARG A 129 3.84 -5.22 1.54
N ILE A 130 3.36 -4.04 1.23
CA ILE A 130 4.18 -2.86 0.97
C ILE A 130 3.83 -1.79 2.00
N THR A 131 4.86 -1.28 2.65
CA THR A 131 4.77 -0.18 3.63
C THR A 131 5.91 0.81 3.39
N PHE A 132 5.99 1.87 4.19
CA PHE A 132 6.99 2.92 4.04
C PHE A 132 7.67 3.22 5.36
N VAL A 133 8.94 3.61 5.32
CA VAL A 133 9.67 4.17 6.46
C VAL A 133 10.06 5.60 6.11
N MET A 134 9.55 6.56 6.88
CA MET A 134 9.79 7.97 6.64
C MET A 134 11.10 8.45 7.31
N PRO A 135 11.71 9.55 6.82
CA PRO A 135 12.93 10.09 7.43
C PRO A 135 12.79 10.34 8.94
N GLY A 136 13.78 9.85 9.71
CA GLY A 136 13.78 9.95 11.16
C GLY A 136 12.92 8.92 11.88
N GLU A 137 12.25 8.05 11.15
CA GLU A 137 11.41 6.99 11.70
C GLU A 137 12.20 5.68 11.85
N THR A 138 11.78 4.87 12.83
CA THR A 138 12.19 3.48 12.99
C THR A 138 10.96 2.61 13.01
N ARG A 139 10.88 1.63 12.11
CA ARG A 139 9.79 0.63 12.07
C ARG A 139 10.29 -0.76 12.37
N ARG A 140 9.42 -1.55 12.99
CA ARG A 140 9.63 -2.96 13.30
C ARG A 140 8.72 -3.81 12.42
N TYR A 141 9.30 -4.86 11.87
CA TYR A 141 8.65 -5.85 11.02
C TYR A 141 8.79 -7.21 11.69
N PRO A 142 7.80 -7.63 12.48
CA PRO A 142 7.79 -8.97 13.08
C PRO A 142 7.79 -10.04 11.99
N LYS A 143 8.47 -11.15 12.25
CA LYS A 143 8.46 -12.30 11.35
C LYS A 143 7.06 -12.91 11.32
N GLU A 144 6.41 -12.80 10.18
CA GLU A 144 5.11 -13.38 9.87
C GLU A 144 5.28 -14.42 8.76
N ASP A 145 4.29 -14.60 7.89
CA ASP A 145 4.34 -15.54 6.77
C ASP A 145 5.18 -15.05 5.58
N TYR A 146 5.81 -13.87 5.70
CA TYR A 146 6.70 -13.33 4.69
C TYR A 146 8.11 -13.91 4.81
N PHE A 147 8.71 -14.20 3.65
CA PHE A 147 10.04 -14.78 3.55
C PHE A 147 11.07 -13.72 3.13
N TYR A 148 10.78 -13.00 2.03
CA TYR A 148 11.68 -11.96 1.53
C TYR A 148 11.32 -10.60 2.09
N PHE A 149 12.38 -9.81 2.34
CA PHE A 149 12.31 -8.45 2.82
C PHE A 149 13.14 -7.55 1.92
N SER A 150 12.56 -6.49 1.35
CA SER A 150 13.27 -5.59 0.45
C SER A 150 13.02 -4.14 0.82
N ALA A 151 14.07 -3.32 0.74
CA ALA A 151 14.02 -1.88 0.98
C ALA A 151 14.53 -1.12 -0.26
N PHE A 152 13.73 -0.15 -0.73
CA PHE A 152 14.09 0.70 -1.87
C PHE A 152 13.90 2.17 -1.51
N PRO A 153 14.80 3.08 -1.98
CA PRO A 153 14.62 4.51 -1.80
C PRO A 153 13.54 5.03 -2.78
N MET A 154 12.51 5.69 -2.26
CA MET A 154 11.42 6.21 -3.10
C MET A 154 11.73 7.54 -3.77
N GLU A 155 12.70 8.30 -3.25
CA GLU A 155 13.02 9.67 -3.70
C GLU A 155 14.42 9.77 -4.31
N GLY A 156 14.85 8.69 -4.99
CA GLY A 156 16.13 8.63 -5.67
C GLY A 156 17.26 8.11 -4.79
N ARG A 157 17.34 8.50 -3.52
CA ARG A 157 18.29 7.98 -2.52
C ARG A 157 17.74 8.07 -1.11
N ALA A 158 18.27 7.22 -0.22
CA ALA A 158 18.07 7.29 1.22
C ALA A 158 19.42 7.13 1.92
N GLU A 159 19.67 7.94 2.96
CA GLU A 159 20.93 7.96 3.70
C GLU A 159 20.71 7.62 5.18
N GLY A 160 21.75 7.07 5.81
CA GLY A 160 21.66 6.65 7.21
C GLY A 160 20.71 5.48 7.41
N VAL A 161 20.61 4.61 6.39
CA VAL A 161 19.76 3.43 6.45
C VAL A 161 20.38 2.40 7.37
N CYS A 162 19.63 2.01 8.39
CA CYS A 162 19.98 0.88 9.25
C CYS A 162 18.90 -0.19 9.13
N GLU A 163 19.33 -1.43 8.92
CA GLU A 163 18.47 -2.61 8.90
C GLU A 163 19.09 -3.67 9.81
N GLN A 164 18.39 -4.06 10.84
CA GLN A 164 18.86 -5.00 11.87
C GLN A 164 17.90 -6.19 11.98
N GLY A 165 18.44 -7.36 12.28
CA GLY A 165 17.68 -8.60 12.38
C GLY A 165 17.41 -9.27 11.05
N SER A 166 17.93 -8.73 9.95
CA SER A 166 17.99 -9.34 8.61
C SER A 166 19.29 -10.09 8.40
N TYR A 167 19.33 -10.97 7.40
CA TYR A 167 20.54 -11.75 7.07
C TYR A 167 21.69 -10.86 6.58
N TYR A 168 21.37 -9.85 5.77
CA TYR A 168 22.31 -8.82 5.32
C TYR A 168 22.00 -7.50 6.02
N GLU A 169 22.53 -7.30 7.22
CA GLU A 169 22.32 -6.07 7.98
C GLU A 169 22.96 -4.85 7.32
N LEU A 170 22.28 -3.71 7.45
CA LEU A 170 22.80 -2.42 7.01
C LEU A 170 23.07 -1.53 8.22
N THR A 171 24.19 -0.79 8.17
CA THR A 171 24.55 0.19 9.20
C THR A 171 24.98 1.48 8.52
N ASP A 172 24.25 2.56 8.75
CA ASP A 172 24.49 3.90 8.17
C ASP A 172 24.72 3.86 6.64
N ALA A 173 23.97 2.98 5.97
CA ALA A 173 24.12 2.75 4.55
C ALA A 173 23.44 3.81 3.69
N GLU A 174 23.88 3.96 2.45
CA GLU A 174 23.20 4.71 1.40
C GLU A 174 22.53 3.73 0.44
N LEU A 175 21.23 3.87 0.23
CA LEU A 175 20.48 3.20 -0.82
C LEU A 175 20.18 4.19 -1.96
N THR A 176 20.43 3.78 -3.21
CA THR A 176 20.19 4.61 -4.39
C THR A 176 19.28 3.91 -5.39
N ALA A 177 18.45 4.64 -6.11
CA ALA A 177 17.56 4.09 -7.13
C ALA A 177 18.31 3.40 -8.30
N GLY A 178 19.57 3.76 -8.50
CA GLY A 178 20.40 3.17 -9.56
C GLY A 178 21.06 1.84 -9.20
N TYR A 179 20.99 1.42 -7.93
CA TYR A 179 21.61 0.17 -7.46
C TYR A 179 20.73 -0.53 -6.42
N PRO A 180 20.16 -1.71 -6.72
CA PRO A 180 19.17 -2.38 -5.90
C PRO A 180 19.82 -3.17 -4.73
N LEU A 181 20.58 -2.50 -3.87
CA LEU A 181 21.30 -3.13 -2.76
C LEU A 181 20.37 -3.82 -1.75
N GLY A 182 19.21 -3.23 -1.47
CA GLY A 182 18.29 -3.69 -0.42
C GLY A 182 17.28 -4.75 -0.89
N VAL A 183 17.51 -5.47 -2.00
CA VAL A 183 16.52 -6.42 -2.53
C VAL A 183 16.72 -7.84 -2.01
N SER A 184 15.60 -8.54 -1.75
CA SER A 184 15.55 -9.98 -1.39
C SER A 184 16.41 -10.34 -0.17
N ASN A 185 16.39 -9.51 0.86
CA ASN A 185 16.91 -9.86 2.17
C ASN A 185 15.95 -10.84 2.86
N GLU A 186 16.39 -11.47 3.92
CA GLU A 186 15.66 -12.46 4.69
C GLU A 186 15.82 -12.18 6.20
N TYR A 187 15.00 -12.78 7.04
CA TYR A 187 15.20 -12.74 8.47
C TYR A 187 16.45 -13.54 8.85
N ALA A 188 17.33 -12.98 9.67
CA ALA A 188 18.49 -13.69 10.19
C ALA A 188 18.07 -14.92 10.99
N GLU A 189 18.93 -15.92 11.06
CA GLU A 189 18.67 -17.12 11.87
C GLU A 189 18.47 -16.74 13.34
N GLY A 190 17.34 -17.16 13.89
CA GLY A 190 16.96 -16.82 15.27
C GLY A 190 16.38 -15.43 15.48
N SER A 191 16.29 -14.61 14.41
CA SER A 191 15.59 -13.33 14.48
C SER A 191 14.08 -13.51 14.31
N ASP A 192 13.30 -12.82 15.14
CA ASP A 192 11.84 -12.76 15.08
C ASP A 192 11.33 -11.40 14.54
N CYS A 193 12.24 -10.48 14.23
CA CYS A 193 11.89 -9.12 13.82
C CYS A 193 13.02 -8.46 13.03
N ILE A 194 12.68 -7.82 11.90
CA ILE A 194 13.55 -6.85 11.23
C ILE A 194 13.19 -5.44 11.70
N THR A 195 14.19 -4.63 12.01
CA THR A 195 14.02 -3.22 12.37
C THR A 195 14.71 -2.36 11.31
N VAL A 196 13.97 -1.41 10.72
CA VAL A 196 14.48 -0.51 9.68
C VAL A 196 14.33 0.93 10.10
N SER A 197 15.36 1.72 9.86
CA SER A 197 15.32 3.18 10.01
C SER A 197 16.04 3.87 8.86
N THR A 198 15.71 5.11 8.62
CA THR A 198 16.40 6.00 7.67
C THR A 198 16.54 7.39 8.27
N ARG A 199 17.68 8.05 8.05
CA ARG A 199 17.92 9.44 8.47
C ARG A 199 17.36 10.41 7.43
N GLU A 200 17.60 10.15 6.15
CA GLU A 200 17.16 10.98 5.04
C GLU A 200 16.62 10.12 3.90
N GLY A 201 15.59 10.61 3.21
CA GLY A 201 14.89 9.89 2.14
C GLY A 201 13.93 8.83 2.68
N ALA A 202 12.77 8.71 2.04
CA ALA A 202 11.78 7.71 2.37
C ALA A 202 12.13 6.36 1.73
N LEU A 203 11.89 5.28 2.47
CA LEU A 203 12.00 3.90 1.97
C LEU A 203 10.61 3.32 1.71
N VAL A 204 10.47 2.57 0.63
CA VAL A 204 9.41 1.58 0.47
C VAL A 204 9.96 0.23 0.92
N ILE A 205 9.21 -0.44 1.77
CA ILE A 205 9.50 -1.79 2.24
C ILE A 205 8.54 -2.76 1.56
N VAL A 206 9.10 -3.81 1.01
CA VAL A 206 8.33 -4.88 0.35
C VAL A 206 8.63 -6.19 1.05
N GLU A 207 7.62 -6.75 1.70
CA GLU A 207 7.65 -8.10 2.28
C GLU A 207 6.93 -9.04 1.31
N THR A 208 7.53 -10.19 0.99
CA THR A 208 6.98 -11.12 0.00
C THR A 208 7.04 -12.55 0.54
N VAL A 209 5.99 -13.34 0.31
CA VAL A 209 5.98 -14.77 0.65
C VAL A 209 6.96 -15.54 -0.25
N ALA A 210 7.41 -16.71 0.22
CA ALA A 210 8.19 -17.62 -0.61
C ALA A 210 7.38 -18.11 -1.83
N ASP A 211 8.08 -18.54 -2.88
CA ASP A 211 7.48 -19.12 -4.09
C ASP A 211 6.88 -20.51 -3.82
#